data_9af1d0e153df2abc54b8e506e97a78be
#
_entry.id   9af1d0e153df2abc54b8e506e97a78be
#
_cell.length_a   1.000
_cell.length_b   1.000
_cell.length_c   1.000
_cell.angle_alpha   90.00
_cell.angle_beta   90.00
_cell.angle_gamma   90.00
#
_symmetry.space_group_name_H-M   'P 1'
#
loop_
_entity.id
_entity.type
_entity.pdbx_description
1 polymer ?
#
loop_
_entity_poly.entity_id
_entity_poly.type
_entity_poly.pdbx_seq_one_letter_code
_entity_poly.pdbx_strand_id
1 'polypeptide(L)'
;MKFGFQIDPVHTLNHDTDSTLPMILESQKRKNRNFIFSPSSLTFKKNTVYASVKEIKFKNNKLNSFSISSEKILNLNSLNYIFIRQDPPYNMDYISSMHLLEQLNPTTKVFNSPAGIRNAPEKILMLKFKDIIPPTLITRSR
;
A
#
# COMPACT_ATOMS: atom_id res chain seq x y z
N MET A 1 7.69 -14.63 -8.04
CA MET A 1 6.62 -14.38 -7.04
C MET A 1 5.63 -13.34 -7.58
N LYS A 2 4.48 -13.13 -6.86
CA LYS A 2 3.50 -12.09 -7.19
C LYS A 2 3.46 -11.06 -6.06
N PHE A 3 3.69 -9.81 -6.38
CA PHE A 3 3.70 -8.71 -5.43
C PHE A 3 2.54 -7.76 -5.72
N GLY A 4 1.87 -7.30 -4.67
CA GLY A 4 0.85 -6.27 -4.72
C GLY A 4 1.38 -4.98 -4.10
N PHE A 5 0.98 -3.85 -4.67
CA PHE A 5 1.26 -2.53 -4.14
C PHE A 5 -0.07 -1.78 -4.02
N GLN A 6 -0.49 -1.53 -2.79
CA GLN A 6 -1.61 -0.64 -2.51
C GLN A 6 -1.10 0.79 -2.58
N ILE A 7 -1.53 1.52 -3.58
CA ILE A 7 -1.01 2.85 -3.91
C ILE A 7 -2.15 3.81 -4.29
N ASP A 8 -1.85 5.08 -4.23
CA ASP A 8 -2.65 6.10 -4.89
C ASP A 8 -2.54 5.99 -6.43
N PRO A 9 -3.39 6.68 -7.19
CA PRO A 9 -3.34 6.59 -8.64
C PRO A 9 -1.93 6.89 -9.19
N VAL A 10 -1.39 6.02 -10.04
CA VAL A 10 0.00 6.12 -10.54
C VAL A 10 0.35 7.49 -11.12
N HIS A 11 -0.63 8.17 -11.74
CA HIS A 11 -0.43 9.50 -12.32
C HIS A 11 -0.28 10.61 -11.28
N THR A 12 -0.59 10.35 -10.01
CA THR A 12 -0.39 11.31 -8.90
C THR A 12 0.96 11.12 -8.19
N LEU A 13 1.66 10.03 -8.47
CA LEU A 13 2.96 9.76 -7.86
C LEU A 13 4.02 10.72 -8.41
N ASN A 14 4.79 11.32 -7.52
CA ASN A 14 5.95 12.13 -7.90
C ASN A 14 7.11 11.21 -8.26
N HIS A 15 7.42 11.07 -9.55
CA HIS A 15 8.43 10.17 -10.07
C HIS A 15 9.85 10.43 -9.55
N ASP A 16 10.13 11.65 -9.09
CA ASP A 16 11.47 12.05 -8.63
C ASP A 16 11.68 11.73 -7.14
N THR A 17 10.61 11.69 -6.35
CA THR A 17 10.70 11.53 -4.89
C THR A 17 10.01 10.26 -4.37
N ASP A 18 9.07 9.69 -5.12
CA ASP A 18 8.36 8.49 -4.70
C ASP A 18 9.24 7.23 -4.81
N SER A 19 9.35 6.49 -3.73
CA SER A 19 10.15 5.26 -3.68
C SER A 19 9.39 4.02 -4.17
N THR A 20 8.10 4.11 -4.45
CA THR A 20 7.26 2.96 -4.83
C THR A 20 7.62 2.45 -6.22
N LEU A 21 7.75 3.35 -7.21
CA LEU A 21 8.14 2.96 -8.56
C LEU A 21 9.53 2.30 -8.62
N PRO A 22 10.58 2.82 -7.93
CA PRO A 22 11.86 2.12 -7.78
C PRO A 22 11.72 0.73 -7.14
N MET A 23 10.90 0.56 -6.10
CA MET A 23 10.63 -0.74 -5.47
C MET A 23 10.01 -1.73 -6.46
N ILE A 24 9.02 -1.29 -7.24
CA ILE A 24 8.36 -2.13 -8.26
C ILE A 24 9.37 -2.51 -9.35
N LEU A 25 10.19 -1.57 -9.82
CA LEU A 25 11.23 -1.82 -10.81
C LEU A 25 12.24 -2.85 -10.32
N GLU A 26 12.73 -2.71 -9.08
CA GLU A 26 13.67 -3.68 -8.49
C GLU A 26 13.03 -5.06 -8.31
N SER A 27 11.76 -5.10 -7.92
CA SER A 27 10.98 -6.34 -7.87
C SER A 27 10.90 -7.01 -9.25
N GLN A 28 10.67 -6.24 -10.32
CA GLN A 28 10.64 -6.74 -11.69
C GLN A 28 12.01 -7.30 -12.14
N LYS A 29 13.12 -6.62 -11.83
CA LYS A 29 14.48 -7.11 -12.13
C LYS A 29 14.72 -8.50 -11.51
N ARG A 30 14.13 -8.76 -10.34
CA ARG A 30 14.14 -10.07 -9.68
C ARG A 30 13.09 -11.05 -10.24
N LYS A 31 12.53 -10.79 -11.43
CA LYS A 31 11.56 -11.63 -12.14
C LYS A 31 10.24 -11.85 -11.40
N ASN A 32 9.85 -10.91 -10.54
CA ASN A 32 8.53 -10.94 -9.91
C ASN A 32 7.49 -10.25 -10.79
N ARG A 33 6.22 -10.68 -10.64
CA ARG A 33 5.07 -10.00 -11.23
C ARG A 33 4.54 -8.99 -10.22
N ASN A 34 4.26 -7.77 -10.71
CA ASN A 34 3.86 -6.67 -9.85
C ASN A 34 2.46 -6.19 -10.22
N PHE A 35 1.60 -6.10 -9.23
CA PHE A 35 0.22 -5.65 -9.35
C PHE A 35 0.02 -4.40 -8.50
N ILE A 36 -0.63 -3.41 -9.06
CA ILE A 36 -1.00 -2.18 -8.35
C ILE A 36 -2.52 -2.13 -8.19
N PHE A 37 -2.98 -1.58 -7.07
CA PHE A 37 -4.39 -1.39 -6.78
C PHE A 37 -4.61 -0.23 -5.81
N SER A 38 -5.78 0.42 -5.94
CA SER A 38 -6.20 1.48 -5.01
C SER A 38 -6.82 0.88 -3.74
N PRO A 39 -6.66 1.52 -2.57
CA PRO A 39 -7.40 1.16 -1.35
C PRO A 39 -8.92 1.04 -1.57
N SER A 40 -9.48 1.94 -2.38
CA SER A 40 -10.92 1.98 -2.69
C SER A 40 -11.41 0.78 -3.50
N SER A 41 -10.51 0.00 -4.11
CA SER A 41 -10.87 -1.18 -4.89
C SER A 41 -11.00 -2.46 -4.05
N LEU A 42 -10.67 -2.40 -2.75
CA LEU A 42 -10.76 -3.54 -1.86
C LEU A 42 -12.22 -3.99 -1.65
N THR A 43 -12.43 -5.28 -1.73
CA THR A 43 -13.74 -5.90 -1.52
C THR A 43 -13.59 -7.17 -0.70
N PHE A 44 -14.35 -7.31 0.39
CA PHE A 44 -14.45 -8.55 1.15
C PHE A 44 -15.70 -9.32 0.72
N LYS A 45 -15.53 -10.53 0.22
CA LYS A 45 -16.62 -11.38 -0.24
C LYS A 45 -16.28 -12.84 0.01
N LYS A 46 -17.22 -13.61 0.56
CA LYS A 46 -17.08 -15.05 0.83
C LYS A 46 -15.75 -15.37 1.57
N ASN A 47 -15.51 -14.67 2.67
CA ASN A 47 -14.32 -14.80 3.52
C ASN A 47 -12.98 -14.59 2.78
N THR A 48 -12.98 -13.80 1.73
CA THR A 48 -11.81 -13.54 0.91
C THR A 48 -11.75 -12.08 0.50
N VAL A 49 -10.54 -11.52 0.53
CA VAL A 49 -10.27 -10.15 0.08
C VAL A 49 -9.90 -10.15 -1.40
N TYR A 50 -10.59 -9.34 -2.16
CA TYR A 50 -10.34 -9.07 -3.58
C TYR A 50 -9.98 -7.61 -3.78
N ALA A 51 -9.28 -7.33 -4.85
CA ALA A 51 -9.12 -5.96 -5.35
C ALA A 51 -9.19 -5.95 -6.88
N SER A 52 -9.58 -4.79 -7.42
CA SER A 52 -9.36 -4.50 -8.82
C SER A 52 -7.91 -4.09 -9.03
N VAL A 53 -7.16 -4.91 -9.74
CA VAL A 53 -5.71 -4.75 -9.91
C VAL A 53 -5.33 -4.53 -11.35
N LYS A 54 -4.20 -3.85 -11.56
CA LYS A 54 -3.53 -3.71 -12.87
C LYS A 54 -2.10 -4.23 -12.72
N GLU A 55 -1.63 -5.00 -13.70
CA GLU A 55 -0.22 -5.40 -13.74
C GLU A 55 0.62 -4.27 -14.33
N ILE A 56 1.70 -3.89 -13.64
CA ILE A 56 2.65 -2.88 -14.09
C ILE A 56 3.94 -3.53 -14.55
N LYS A 57 4.47 -3.09 -15.70
CA LYS A 57 5.72 -3.59 -16.28
C LYS A 57 6.56 -2.43 -16.82
N PHE A 58 7.79 -2.33 -16.34
CA PHE A 58 8.76 -1.36 -16.84
C PHE A 58 9.42 -1.86 -18.13
N LYS A 59 9.59 -0.94 -19.10
CA LYS A 59 10.29 -1.19 -20.35
C LYS A 59 11.77 -0.83 -20.17
N ASN A 60 12.66 -1.69 -20.66
CA ASN A 60 14.11 -1.47 -20.64
C ASN A 60 14.66 -1.12 -19.25
N ASN A 61 14.00 -1.54 -18.18
CA ASN A 61 14.36 -1.21 -16.79
C ASN A 61 14.51 0.31 -16.52
N LYS A 62 13.71 1.14 -17.19
CA LYS A 62 13.67 2.60 -17.00
C LYS A 62 12.43 3.00 -16.21
N LEU A 63 12.59 3.79 -15.13
CA LEU A 63 11.50 4.26 -14.27
C LEU A 63 10.41 5.02 -15.02
N ASN A 64 10.80 5.83 -15.99
CA ASN A 64 9.88 6.69 -16.74
C ASN A 64 9.23 5.98 -17.94
N SER A 65 9.41 4.66 -18.08
CA SER A 65 8.87 3.90 -19.20
C SER A 65 8.26 2.59 -18.71
N PHE A 66 6.95 2.60 -18.49
CA PHE A 66 6.21 1.42 -18.07
C PHE A 66 4.88 1.30 -18.84
N SER A 67 4.31 0.12 -18.79
CA SER A 67 2.97 -0.18 -19.26
C SER A 67 2.12 -0.73 -18.14
N ILE A 68 0.84 -0.42 -18.16
CA ILE A 68 -0.16 -0.89 -17.20
C ILE A 68 -1.19 -1.69 -17.98
N SER A 69 -1.50 -2.91 -17.48
CA SER A 69 -2.51 -3.77 -18.09
C SER A 69 -3.92 -3.23 -17.91
N SER A 70 -4.87 -3.82 -18.61
CA SER A 70 -6.28 -3.70 -18.27
C SER A 70 -6.54 -4.17 -16.82
N GLU A 71 -7.58 -3.62 -16.26
CA GLU A 71 -8.04 -3.91 -14.90
C GLU A 71 -8.63 -5.32 -14.80
N LYS A 72 -8.39 -6.00 -13.68
CA LYS A 72 -8.98 -7.30 -13.39
C LYS A 72 -9.19 -7.49 -11.89
N ILE A 73 -10.21 -8.24 -11.53
CA ILE A 73 -10.44 -8.65 -10.13
C ILE A 73 -9.47 -9.77 -9.78
N LEU A 74 -8.75 -9.59 -8.68
CA LEU A 74 -7.79 -10.56 -8.18
C LEU A 74 -8.10 -10.93 -6.73
N ASN A 75 -8.08 -12.22 -6.42
CA ASN A 75 -8.03 -12.70 -5.04
C ASN A 75 -6.64 -12.36 -4.46
N LEU A 76 -6.60 -11.50 -3.46
CA LEU A 76 -5.34 -11.01 -2.89
C LEU A 76 -4.56 -12.10 -2.13
N ASN A 77 -5.22 -13.19 -1.68
CA ASN A 77 -4.52 -14.35 -1.12
C ASN A 77 -3.66 -15.09 -2.16
N SER A 78 -3.80 -14.79 -3.45
CA SER A 78 -2.93 -15.32 -4.50
C SER A 78 -1.60 -14.56 -4.64
N LEU A 79 -1.42 -13.47 -3.90
CA LEU A 79 -0.18 -12.71 -3.83
C LEU A 79 0.73 -13.26 -2.72
N ASN A 80 2.03 -13.19 -2.91
CA ASN A 80 3.01 -13.55 -1.89
C ASN A 80 3.23 -12.39 -0.90
N TYR A 81 3.30 -11.16 -1.43
CA TYR A 81 3.57 -9.96 -0.66
C TYR A 81 2.66 -8.82 -1.12
N ILE A 82 2.24 -8.00 -0.15
CA ILE A 82 1.54 -6.73 -0.40
C ILE A 82 2.28 -5.63 0.35
N PHE A 83 2.55 -4.52 -0.35
CA PHE A 83 3.14 -3.30 0.21
C PHE A 83 2.08 -2.22 0.26
N ILE A 84 1.85 -1.67 1.46
CA ILE A 84 0.97 -0.52 1.67
C ILE A 84 1.80 0.73 1.43
N ARG A 85 1.50 1.44 0.35
CA ARG A 85 2.26 2.61 -0.12
C ARG A 85 1.35 3.79 -0.46
N GLN A 86 0.10 3.78 -0.01
CA GLN A 86 -0.79 4.93 -0.12
C GLN A 86 -0.35 6.05 0.82
N ASP A 87 -0.51 7.28 0.37
CA ASP A 87 -0.21 8.46 1.15
C ASP A 87 -1.36 8.84 2.11
N PRO A 88 -1.12 9.69 3.13
CA PRO A 88 -2.18 10.31 3.92
C PRO A 88 -3.22 11.03 3.04
N PRO A 89 -4.44 11.28 3.53
CA PRO A 89 -4.78 11.43 4.96
C PRO A 89 -5.10 10.10 5.66
N TYR A 90 -4.71 10.01 6.92
CA TYR A 90 -5.10 8.92 7.81
C TYR A 90 -6.53 9.16 8.33
N ASN A 91 -7.49 8.76 7.54
CA ASN A 91 -8.93 8.92 7.77
C ASN A 91 -9.64 7.56 7.88
N MET A 92 -10.96 7.55 7.95
CA MET A 92 -11.74 6.32 8.07
C MET A 92 -11.60 5.39 6.87
N ASP A 93 -11.40 5.93 5.66
CA ASP A 93 -11.18 5.11 4.45
C ASP A 93 -9.83 4.39 4.54
N TYR A 94 -8.80 5.10 5.03
CA TYR A 94 -7.50 4.50 5.29
C TYR A 94 -7.60 3.35 6.31
N ILE A 95 -8.26 3.61 7.45
CA ILE A 95 -8.45 2.63 8.52
C ILE A 95 -9.27 1.43 8.02
N SER A 96 -10.33 1.68 7.26
CA SER A 96 -11.18 0.62 6.69
C SER A 96 -10.39 -0.29 5.76
N SER A 97 -9.50 0.27 4.95
CA SER A 97 -8.62 -0.53 4.08
C SER A 97 -7.67 -1.42 4.89
N MET A 98 -7.16 -0.95 6.04
CA MET A 98 -6.34 -1.76 6.95
C MET A 98 -7.13 -2.94 7.52
N HIS A 99 -8.38 -2.72 7.98
CA HIS A 99 -9.24 -3.79 8.46
C HIS A 99 -9.50 -4.87 7.41
N LEU A 100 -9.66 -4.48 6.14
CA LEU A 100 -9.83 -5.44 5.05
C LEU A 100 -8.54 -6.25 4.82
N LEU A 101 -7.37 -5.61 4.82
CA LEU A 101 -6.09 -6.30 4.65
C LEU A 101 -5.76 -7.24 5.82
N GLU A 102 -6.25 -6.97 7.03
CA GLU A 102 -6.12 -7.89 8.18
C GLU A 102 -6.85 -9.23 7.96
N GLN A 103 -7.80 -9.31 7.03
CA GLN A 103 -8.53 -10.54 6.70
C GLN A 103 -7.80 -11.45 5.71
N LEU A 104 -6.62 -11.06 5.26
CA LEU A 104 -5.80 -11.88 4.37
C LEU A 104 -5.23 -13.10 5.09
N ASN A 105 -5.04 -14.19 4.35
CA ASN A 105 -4.39 -15.38 4.89
C ASN A 105 -2.95 -15.07 5.31
N PRO A 106 -2.43 -15.70 6.39
CA PRO A 106 -1.05 -15.51 6.85
C PRO A 106 0.04 -15.85 5.82
N THR A 107 -0.32 -16.58 4.76
CA THR A 107 0.57 -16.88 3.63
C THR A 107 0.86 -15.66 2.75
N THR A 108 -0.05 -14.68 2.72
CA THR A 108 0.16 -13.37 2.06
C THR A 108 0.75 -12.41 3.09
N LYS A 109 2.00 -12.04 2.92
CA LYS A 109 2.68 -11.11 3.83
C LYS A 109 2.38 -9.66 3.46
N VAL A 110 1.93 -8.86 4.42
CA VAL A 110 1.60 -7.45 4.21
C VAL A 110 2.62 -6.55 4.92
N PHE A 111 3.19 -5.59 4.22
CA PHE A 111 4.13 -4.57 4.71
C PHE A 111 3.58 -3.16 4.43
N ASN A 112 3.54 -2.29 5.42
CA ASN A 112 3.72 -2.52 6.85
C ASN A 112 2.54 -3.33 7.40
N SER A 113 2.63 -3.79 8.66
CA SER A 113 1.51 -4.50 9.31
C SER A 113 0.25 -3.62 9.33
N PRO A 114 -0.89 -4.04 8.77
CA PRO A 114 -2.13 -3.25 8.81
C PRO A 114 -2.57 -2.92 10.23
N ALA A 115 -2.50 -3.90 11.15
CA ALA A 115 -2.77 -3.68 12.57
C ALA A 115 -1.78 -2.68 13.20
N GLY A 116 -0.50 -2.76 12.82
CA GLY A 116 0.53 -1.81 13.26
C GLY A 116 0.21 -0.38 12.82
N ILE A 117 -0.11 -0.19 11.55
CA ILE A 117 -0.51 1.11 11.01
C ILE A 117 -1.73 1.67 11.75
N ARG A 118 -2.76 0.86 11.91
CA ARG A 118 -4.01 1.26 12.58
C ARG A 118 -3.81 1.64 14.04
N ASN A 119 -2.96 0.89 14.77
CA ASN A 119 -2.74 1.07 16.21
C ASN A 119 -1.65 2.10 16.54
N ALA A 120 -0.89 2.55 15.56
CA ALA A 120 0.22 3.48 15.75
C ALA A 120 0.13 4.67 14.78
N PRO A 121 -0.93 5.52 14.89
CA PRO A 121 -1.03 6.73 14.09
C PRO A 121 0.19 7.62 14.34
N GLU A 122 0.90 7.98 13.28
CA GLU A 122 2.20 8.69 13.32
C GLU A 122 2.22 9.88 14.29
N LYS A 123 1.22 10.76 14.18
CA LYS A 123 1.17 12.00 14.98
C LYS A 123 0.79 11.76 16.44
N ILE A 124 0.12 10.66 16.76
CA ILE A 124 -0.32 10.34 18.14
C ILE A 124 0.68 9.41 18.83
N LEU A 125 1.31 8.51 18.07
CA LEU A 125 2.27 7.56 18.60
C LEU A 125 3.43 8.27 19.32
N MET A 126 3.89 9.43 18.82
CA MET A 126 4.96 10.21 19.42
C MET A 126 4.67 10.60 20.88
N LEU A 127 3.39 10.75 21.27
CA LEU A 127 3.01 11.10 22.64
C LEU A 127 3.39 10.04 23.69
N LYS A 128 3.76 8.83 23.25
CA LYS A 128 4.30 7.78 24.14
C LYS A 128 5.76 8.04 24.50
N PHE A 129 6.43 8.98 23.85
CA PHE A 129 7.86 9.27 23.99
C PHE A 129 8.08 10.73 24.44
N LYS A 130 7.34 11.15 25.46
CA LYS A 130 7.25 12.56 25.91
C LYS A 130 8.62 13.20 26.22
N ASP A 131 9.59 12.39 26.66
CA ASP A 131 10.90 12.88 27.09
C ASP A 131 11.85 13.21 25.91
N ILE A 132 11.49 12.80 24.69
CA ILE A 132 12.34 12.96 23.50
C ILE A 132 11.66 13.67 22.32
N ILE A 133 10.42 14.11 22.49
CA ILE A 133 9.71 14.90 21.47
C ILE A 133 9.89 16.40 21.72
N PRO A 134 9.92 17.23 20.67
CA PRO A 134 9.91 18.68 20.82
C PRO A 134 8.60 19.16 21.46
N PRO A 135 8.53 20.42 21.94
CA PRO A 135 7.27 21.01 22.39
C PRO A 135 6.19 20.83 21.33
N THR A 136 5.14 20.10 21.66
CA THR A 136 4.15 19.64 20.69
C THR A 136 2.74 19.99 21.15
N LEU A 137 1.95 20.58 20.27
CA LEU A 137 0.52 20.80 20.46
C LEU A 137 -0.27 19.96 19.47
N ILE A 138 -1.14 19.09 19.97
CA ILE A 138 -2.13 18.36 19.18
C ILE A 138 -3.51 18.80 19.66
N THR A 139 -4.28 19.43 18.77
CA THR A 139 -5.60 19.95 19.11
C THR A 139 -6.64 19.60 18.06
N ARG A 140 -7.88 19.45 18.46
CA ARG A 140 -9.06 19.34 17.59
C ARG A 140 -9.84 20.66 17.54
N SER A 141 -9.47 21.63 18.39
CA SER A 141 -10.02 22.96 18.35
C SER A 141 -9.44 23.73 17.17
N ARG A 142 -10.28 24.44 16.43
CA ARG A 142 -9.91 25.41 15.41
C ARG A 142 -9.90 26.81 16.01
#